data_48628f5a323ed774868a35b099f9fc08
#
_entry.id   48628f5a323ed774868a35b099f9fc08
#
_cell.length_a   1.000
_cell.length_b   1.000
_cell.length_c   1.000
_cell.angle_alpha   90.00
_cell.angle_beta   90.00
_cell.angle_gamma   90.00
#
_symmetry.space_group_name_H-M   'P 1'
#
loop_
_entity.id
_entity.type
_entity.pdbx_description
1 polymer ?
#
loop_
_entity_poly.entity_id
_entity_poly.type
_entity_poly.pdbx_seq_one_letter_code
_entity_poly.pdbx_strand_id
1 'polypeptide(L)'
;MKKNITNRISQSLDSYIVEVNKHPLQTVEEQTELAHRIKEGDEEALAQLITGNLRFVVSVAKQYQHRGKSMEDLIEAGNKGLELAAKKFNPQRGFKFIAYAVWFIRASILAFLETSKNDINFSDLTKEEKRELVSKISNERDKEILTRWFGLVDSPESLDDIGESLNLTTTRVLQLRDRAIAKLNAHKDK
;
A
#
# COMPACT_ATOMS: atom_id res chain seq x y z
N MET A 1 21.32 -11.85 -17.86
CA MET A 1 21.50 -10.88 -16.75
C MET A 1 20.13 -10.56 -16.17
N LYS A 2 19.74 -11.25 -15.10
CA LYS A 2 18.49 -10.97 -14.37
C LYS A 2 18.74 -9.82 -13.39
N LYS A 3 18.33 -8.60 -13.71
CA LYS A 3 18.34 -7.44 -12.79
C LYS A 3 16.97 -6.76 -12.85
N ASN A 4 16.06 -7.08 -11.92
CA ASN A 4 15.77 -6.24 -10.74
C ASN A 4 14.61 -5.25 -10.94
N ILE A 5 13.39 -5.77 -11.14
CA ILE A 5 12.14 -4.99 -10.86
C ILE A 5 11.90 -4.97 -9.35
N THR A 6 12.16 -6.08 -8.66
CA THR A 6 12.22 -6.17 -7.19
C THR A 6 13.15 -5.10 -6.58
N ASN A 7 14.20 -4.67 -7.31
CA ASN A 7 15.18 -3.72 -6.81
C ASN A 7 14.70 -2.26 -6.81
N ARG A 8 13.74 -1.85 -7.67
CA ARG A 8 13.22 -0.46 -7.68
C ARG A 8 12.17 -0.22 -6.61
N ILE A 9 11.28 -1.18 -6.38
CA ILE A 9 10.30 -1.12 -5.30
C ILE A 9 11.05 -1.18 -3.97
N SER A 10 12.01 -2.09 -3.82
CA SER A 10 12.91 -2.15 -2.67
C SER A 10 13.70 -0.85 -2.48
N GLN A 11 14.22 -0.24 -3.56
CA GLN A 11 14.92 1.06 -3.48
C GLN A 11 14.01 2.22 -3.05
N SER A 12 12.74 2.23 -3.46
CA SER A 12 11.77 3.23 -3.02
C SER A 12 11.48 3.10 -1.54
N LEU A 13 11.23 1.88 -1.07
CA LEU A 13 11.00 1.60 0.35
C LEU A 13 12.24 1.89 1.20
N ASP A 14 13.42 1.48 0.73
CA ASP A 14 14.68 1.75 1.43
C ASP A 14 14.94 3.25 1.53
N SER A 15 14.71 4.01 0.44
CA SER A 15 14.82 5.47 0.44
C SER A 15 13.84 6.12 1.40
N TYR A 16 12.59 5.64 1.45
CA TYR A 16 11.60 6.11 2.40
C TYR A 16 12.01 5.82 3.86
N ILE A 17 12.50 4.61 4.14
CA ILE A 17 12.98 4.25 5.49
C ILE A 17 14.18 5.12 5.90
N VAL A 18 15.10 5.39 4.98
CA VAL A 18 16.23 6.28 5.23
C VAL A 18 15.75 7.70 5.55
N GLU A 19 14.80 8.24 4.78
CA GLU A 19 14.24 9.57 5.01
C GLU A 19 13.53 9.67 6.35
N VAL A 20 12.67 8.74 6.65
CA VAL A 20 11.93 8.67 7.93
C VAL A 20 12.88 8.57 9.13
N ASN A 21 14.03 7.91 8.97
CA ASN A 21 15.03 7.79 10.02
C ASN A 21 15.84 9.08 10.31
N LYS A 22 15.81 10.05 9.40
CA LYS A 22 16.47 11.37 9.61
C LYS A 22 15.72 12.24 10.64
N HIS A 23 14.43 12.01 10.81
CA HIS A 23 13.62 12.78 11.74
C HIS A 23 13.91 12.38 13.19
N PRO A 24 14.20 13.34 14.09
CA PRO A 24 14.44 13.04 15.49
C PRO A 24 13.17 12.49 16.17
N LEU A 25 13.37 11.68 17.19
CA LEU A 25 12.26 11.24 18.02
C LEU A 25 11.78 12.40 18.88
N GLN A 26 10.46 12.61 18.89
CA GLN A 26 9.83 13.65 19.68
C GLN A 26 9.68 13.20 21.14
N THR A 27 9.91 14.09 22.06
CA THR A 27 9.61 13.89 23.48
C THR A 27 8.11 13.90 23.75
N VAL A 28 7.69 13.48 24.93
CA VAL A 28 6.26 13.51 25.34
C VAL A 28 5.78 14.97 25.43
N GLU A 29 6.63 15.87 25.89
CA GLU A 29 6.35 17.30 26.02
C GLU A 29 6.14 17.93 24.65
N GLU A 30 7.02 17.66 23.67
CA GLU A 30 6.86 18.12 22.28
C GLU A 30 5.61 17.59 21.63
N GLN A 31 5.29 16.31 21.81
CA GLN A 31 4.04 15.72 21.30
C GLN A 31 2.79 16.35 21.92
N THR A 32 2.87 16.72 23.19
CA THR A 32 1.78 17.40 23.90
C THR A 32 1.57 18.81 23.36
N GLU A 33 2.64 19.56 23.17
CA GLU A 33 2.60 20.91 22.60
C GLU A 33 2.02 20.88 21.17
N LEU A 34 2.53 19.97 20.32
CA LEU A 34 2.01 19.79 18.97
C LEU A 34 0.51 19.45 18.99
N ALA A 35 0.08 18.58 19.91
CA ALA A 35 -1.32 18.21 20.02
C ALA A 35 -2.24 19.38 20.43
N HIS A 36 -1.74 20.33 21.22
CA HIS A 36 -2.50 21.56 21.52
C HIS A 36 -2.63 22.44 20.28
N ARG A 37 -1.56 22.67 19.54
CA ARG A 37 -1.56 23.45 18.31
C ARG A 37 -2.47 22.82 17.23
N ILE A 38 -2.46 21.50 17.12
CA ILE A 38 -3.35 20.77 16.19
C ILE A 38 -4.83 21.05 16.51
N LYS A 39 -5.20 21.13 17.79
CA LYS A 39 -6.58 21.46 18.18
C LYS A 39 -6.99 22.88 17.78
N GLU A 40 -6.02 23.78 17.66
CA GLU A 40 -6.21 25.16 17.20
C GLU A 40 -6.21 25.29 15.67
N GLY A 41 -6.04 24.15 14.96
CA GLY A 41 -6.07 24.09 13.50
C GLY A 41 -4.71 24.27 12.83
N ASP A 42 -3.60 24.12 13.57
CA ASP A 42 -2.25 24.22 13.02
C ASP A 42 -1.86 22.97 12.23
N GLU A 43 -1.89 23.08 10.90
CA GLU A 43 -1.53 21.99 9.99
C GLU A 43 -0.02 21.68 9.99
N GLU A 44 0.83 22.64 10.29
CA GLU A 44 2.27 22.41 10.41
C GLU A 44 2.58 21.55 11.64
N ALA A 45 1.92 21.81 12.77
CA ALA A 45 2.02 20.98 13.96
C ALA A 45 1.53 19.55 13.69
N LEU A 46 0.46 19.40 12.89
CA LEU A 46 -0.03 18.08 12.46
C LEU A 46 1.02 17.35 11.64
N ALA A 47 1.61 18.01 10.64
CA ALA A 47 2.66 17.44 9.81
C ALA A 47 3.90 17.04 10.65
N GLN A 48 4.31 17.87 11.60
CA GLN A 48 5.42 17.59 12.51
C GLN A 48 5.15 16.37 13.39
N LEU A 49 3.96 16.26 13.99
CA LEU A 49 3.59 15.12 14.82
C LEU A 49 3.56 13.82 14.02
N ILE A 50 3.00 13.84 12.81
CA ILE A 50 2.99 12.68 11.90
C ILE A 50 4.42 12.27 11.54
N THR A 51 5.22 13.21 11.05
CA THR A 51 6.58 12.93 10.56
C THR A 51 7.48 12.33 11.64
N GLY A 52 7.42 12.83 12.88
CA GLY A 52 8.18 12.28 14.01
C GLY A 52 7.78 10.86 14.41
N ASN A 53 6.63 10.37 13.92
CA ASN A 53 6.10 9.04 14.28
C ASN A 53 6.01 8.05 13.10
N LEU A 54 6.44 8.42 11.88
CA LEU A 54 6.42 7.53 10.70
C LEU A 54 7.22 6.24 10.91
N ARG A 55 8.34 6.30 11.63
CA ARG A 55 9.14 5.10 11.97
C ARG A 55 8.33 4.06 12.73
N PHE A 56 7.42 4.51 13.56
CA PHE A 56 6.55 3.61 14.31
C PHE A 56 5.54 2.93 13.38
N VAL A 57 5.00 3.64 12.38
CA VAL A 57 4.12 3.04 11.36
C VAL A 57 4.83 1.92 10.62
N VAL A 58 6.08 2.13 10.18
CA VAL A 58 6.88 1.09 9.53
C VAL A 58 7.02 -0.15 10.41
N SER A 59 7.26 0.03 11.71
CA SER A 59 7.40 -1.08 12.66
C SER A 59 6.09 -1.87 12.85
N VAL A 60 4.96 -1.19 12.83
CA VAL A 60 3.63 -1.81 12.91
C VAL A 60 3.29 -2.52 11.59
N ALA A 61 3.52 -1.88 10.45
CA ALA A 61 3.26 -2.45 9.12
C ALA A 61 4.03 -3.76 8.89
N LYS A 62 5.29 -3.86 9.37
CA LYS A 62 6.10 -5.10 9.33
C LYS A 62 5.40 -6.32 9.95
N GLN A 63 4.52 -6.12 10.93
CA GLN A 63 3.77 -7.23 11.55
C GLN A 63 2.75 -7.86 10.60
N TYR A 64 2.42 -7.17 9.51
CA TYR A 64 1.42 -7.57 8.52
C TYR A 64 2.02 -7.92 7.15
N GLN A 65 3.35 -7.88 6.96
CA GLN A 65 4.04 -8.04 5.69
C GLN A 65 3.76 -9.35 4.94
N HIS A 66 3.30 -10.41 5.64
CA HIS A 66 3.02 -11.72 5.04
C HIS A 66 1.55 -11.92 4.67
N ARG A 67 0.76 -10.84 4.63
CA ARG A 67 -0.68 -10.89 4.35
C ARG A 67 -1.04 -10.59 2.89
N GLY A 68 -0.10 -10.77 1.95
CA GLY A 68 -0.37 -10.68 0.51
C GLY A 68 -0.45 -9.26 -0.06
N LYS A 69 -0.07 -8.23 0.73
CA LYS A 69 0.04 -6.85 0.27
C LYS A 69 1.48 -6.36 0.32
N SER A 70 1.80 -5.38 -0.53
CA SER A 70 3.13 -4.78 -0.53
C SER A 70 3.40 -4.05 0.79
N MET A 71 4.66 -3.88 1.14
CA MET A 71 5.04 -3.16 2.35
C MET A 71 4.68 -1.67 2.23
N GLU A 72 4.77 -1.12 1.02
CA GLU A 72 4.39 0.25 0.70
C GLU A 72 2.91 0.50 0.98
N ASP A 73 2.03 -0.38 0.49
CA ASP A 73 0.58 -0.27 0.71
C ASP A 73 0.22 -0.35 2.19
N LEU A 74 0.87 -1.25 2.93
CA LEU A 74 0.67 -1.39 4.37
C LEU A 74 1.12 -0.14 5.14
N ILE A 75 2.23 0.47 4.74
CA ILE A 75 2.72 1.73 5.33
C ILE A 75 1.76 2.86 4.99
N GLU A 76 1.29 2.97 3.75
CA GLU A 76 0.33 4.00 3.35
C GLU A 76 -0.96 3.90 4.16
N ALA A 77 -1.52 2.69 4.29
CA ALA A 77 -2.69 2.45 5.13
C ALA A 77 -2.43 2.82 6.60
N GLY A 78 -1.26 2.47 7.11
CA GLY A 78 -0.83 2.84 8.46
C GLY A 78 -0.66 4.35 8.67
N ASN A 79 -0.12 5.06 7.68
CA ASN A 79 0.03 6.52 7.71
C ASN A 79 -1.33 7.23 7.78
N LYS A 80 -2.34 6.75 7.05
CA LYS A 80 -3.73 7.24 7.17
C LYS A 80 -4.27 7.06 8.59
N GLY A 81 -3.97 5.92 9.22
CA GLY A 81 -4.31 5.67 10.62
C GLY A 81 -3.59 6.60 11.59
N LEU A 82 -2.30 6.85 11.37
CA LEU A 82 -1.52 7.80 12.19
C LEU A 82 -2.06 9.21 12.10
N GLU A 83 -2.43 9.68 10.90
CA GLU A 83 -3.04 11.00 10.68
C GLU A 83 -4.38 11.14 11.43
N LEU A 84 -5.24 10.13 11.35
CA LEU A 84 -6.50 10.09 12.09
C LEU A 84 -6.26 10.14 13.61
N ALA A 85 -5.25 9.44 14.10
CA ALA A 85 -4.87 9.48 15.50
C ALA A 85 -4.38 10.86 15.92
N ALA A 86 -3.52 11.50 15.12
CA ALA A 86 -2.98 12.82 15.40
C ALA A 86 -4.09 13.88 15.51
N LYS A 87 -5.07 13.87 14.60
CA LYS A 87 -6.22 14.78 14.63
C LYS A 87 -7.14 14.57 15.86
N LYS A 88 -7.21 13.34 16.38
CA LYS A 88 -8.12 12.98 17.49
C LYS A 88 -7.43 12.90 18.85
N PHE A 89 -6.12 13.02 18.89
CA PHE A 89 -5.35 12.87 20.12
C PHE A 89 -5.68 13.97 21.15
N ASN A 90 -5.90 13.53 22.39
CA ASN A 90 -6.06 14.45 23.51
C ASN A 90 -5.00 14.18 24.58
N PRO A 91 -3.98 15.06 24.71
CA PRO A 91 -2.89 14.89 25.64
C PRO A 91 -3.33 14.96 27.12
N GLN A 92 -4.46 15.62 27.43
CA GLN A 92 -4.99 15.74 28.80
C GLN A 92 -5.39 14.39 29.42
N ARG A 93 -5.50 13.33 28.62
CA ARG A 93 -5.80 11.97 29.09
C ARG A 93 -4.60 11.26 29.72
N GLY A 94 -3.42 11.85 29.71
CA GLY A 94 -2.20 11.31 30.35
C GLY A 94 -1.55 10.12 29.63
N PHE A 95 -2.00 9.76 28.42
CA PHE A 95 -1.41 8.69 27.63
C PHE A 95 -0.38 9.24 26.64
N LYS A 96 0.69 8.46 26.39
CA LYS A 96 1.64 8.76 25.31
C LYS A 96 0.94 8.64 23.94
N PHE A 97 1.26 9.54 23.01
CA PHE A 97 0.67 9.56 21.66
C PHE A 97 0.77 8.19 20.97
N ILE A 98 1.94 7.53 21.02
CA ILE A 98 2.17 6.20 20.40
C ILE A 98 1.21 5.14 20.94
N ALA A 99 0.93 5.14 22.25
CA ALA A 99 0.01 4.18 22.86
C ALA A 99 -1.44 4.35 22.36
N TYR A 100 -1.81 5.57 21.98
CA TYR A 100 -3.08 5.88 21.36
C TYR A 100 -3.07 5.59 19.85
N ALA A 101 -2.04 6.04 19.16
CA ALA A 101 -1.93 5.95 17.70
C ALA A 101 -1.88 4.50 17.20
N VAL A 102 -1.28 3.57 17.94
CA VAL A 102 -1.14 2.17 17.53
C VAL A 102 -2.49 1.52 17.17
N TRP A 103 -3.56 1.89 17.87
CA TRP A 103 -4.89 1.36 17.61
C TRP A 103 -5.44 1.83 16.26
N PHE A 104 -5.26 3.10 15.91
CA PHE A 104 -5.67 3.66 14.63
C PHE A 104 -4.83 3.11 13.48
N ILE A 105 -3.51 3.01 13.65
CA ILE A 105 -2.62 2.43 12.66
C ILE A 105 -3.03 0.98 12.35
N ARG A 106 -3.19 0.15 13.38
CA ARG A 106 -3.62 -1.25 13.22
C ARG A 106 -5.01 -1.35 12.59
N ALA A 107 -5.96 -0.56 13.05
CA ALA A 107 -7.32 -0.56 12.50
C ALA A 107 -7.32 -0.20 11.01
N SER A 108 -6.55 0.82 10.59
CA SER A 108 -6.45 1.23 9.19
C SER A 108 -5.77 0.15 8.33
N ILE A 109 -4.70 -0.49 8.83
CA ILE A 109 -4.05 -1.60 8.11
C ILE A 109 -5.00 -2.80 8.00
N LEU A 110 -5.71 -3.15 9.06
CA LEU A 110 -6.66 -4.26 9.04
C LEU A 110 -7.84 -3.98 8.10
N ALA A 111 -8.41 -2.78 8.14
CA ALA A 111 -9.46 -2.37 7.21
C ALA A 111 -8.99 -2.45 5.75
N PHE A 112 -7.77 -1.99 5.46
CA PHE A 112 -7.16 -2.13 4.14
C PHE A 112 -7.01 -3.60 3.73
N LEU A 113 -6.55 -4.46 4.63
CA LEU A 113 -6.43 -5.90 4.39
C LEU A 113 -7.79 -6.59 4.23
N GLU A 114 -8.82 -6.13 4.92
CA GLU A 114 -10.19 -6.66 4.81
C GLU A 114 -10.88 -6.24 3.52
N THR A 115 -10.73 -5.00 3.10
CA THR A 115 -11.20 -4.53 1.78
C THR A 115 -10.59 -5.38 0.67
N SER A 116 -9.33 -5.78 0.85
CA SER A 116 -8.61 -6.64 -0.10
C SER A 116 -8.96 -8.13 0.00
N LYS A 117 -9.64 -8.59 1.05
CA LYS A 117 -10.14 -9.98 1.12
C LYS A 117 -11.26 -10.24 0.12
N ASN A 118 -11.96 -9.19 -0.29
CA ASN A 118 -12.94 -9.25 -1.37
C ASN A 118 -12.27 -9.27 -2.75
N ASP A 119 -10.98 -8.92 -2.84
CA ASP A 119 -10.22 -9.03 -4.08
C ASP A 119 -10.04 -10.51 -4.45
N ILE A 120 -10.12 -10.78 -5.74
CA ILE A 120 -9.88 -12.13 -6.28
C ILE A 120 -8.42 -12.49 -6.00
N ASN A 121 -8.21 -13.54 -5.19
CA ASN A 121 -6.87 -14.09 -5.03
C ASN A 121 -6.51 -14.96 -6.23
N PHE A 122 -5.89 -14.35 -7.22
CA PHE A 122 -5.52 -15.05 -8.46
C PHE A 122 -4.52 -16.20 -8.24
N SER A 123 -3.82 -16.24 -7.10
CA SER A 123 -2.90 -17.35 -6.80
C SER A 123 -3.63 -18.65 -6.53
N ASP A 124 -4.85 -18.57 -5.99
CA ASP A 124 -5.65 -19.74 -5.61
C ASP A 124 -6.52 -20.25 -6.77
N LEU A 125 -6.60 -19.51 -7.88
CA LEU A 125 -7.39 -19.87 -9.03
C LEU A 125 -6.65 -20.79 -9.99
N THR A 126 -7.39 -21.76 -10.54
CA THR A 126 -6.91 -22.60 -11.64
C THR A 126 -6.71 -21.78 -12.92
N LYS A 127 -6.02 -22.35 -13.90
CA LYS A 127 -5.77 -21.68 -15.20
C LYS A 127 -7.10 -21.45 -15.96
N GLU A 128 -8.05 -22.35 -15.81
CA GLU A 128 -9.38 -22.29 -16.40
C GLU A 128 -10.23 -21.16 -15.78
N GLU A 129 -10.26 -21.05 -14.46
CA GLU A 129 -10.95 -19.96 -13.75
C GLU A 129 -10.39 -18.59 -14.09
N LYS A 130 -9.06 -18.48 -14.19
CA LYS A 130 -8.41 -17.24 -14.65
C LYS A 130 -8.82 -16.87 -16.08
N ARG A 131 -8.92 -17.86 -16.99
CA ARG A 131 -9.38 -17.63 -18.37
C ARG A 131 -10.81 -17.11 -18.40
N GLU A 132 -11.70 -17.71 -17.62
CA GLU A 132 -13.08 -17.26 -17.51
C GLU A 132 -13.16 -15.80 -17.03
N LEU A 133 -12.43 -15.46 -15.97
CA LEU A 133 -12.38 -14.09 -15.46
C LEU A 133 -11.84 -13.10 -16.49
N VAL A 134 -10.73 -13.43 -17.14
CA VAL A 134 -10.11 -12.57 -18.15
C VAL A 134 -11.02 -12.42 -19.37
N SER A 135 -11.84 -13.42 -19.72
CA SER A 135 -12.80 -13.33 -20.82
C SER A 135 -13.88 -12.25 -20.61
N LYS A 136 -14.18 -11.90 -19.35
CA LYS A 136 -15.16 -10.86 -18.98
C LYS A 136 -14.64 -9.43 -19.19
N ILE A 137 -13.37 -9.26 -19.49
CA ILE A 137 -12.76 -7.95 -19.76
C ILE A 137 -13.10 -7.52 -21.18
N SER A 138 -13.75 -6.36 -21.32
CA SER A 138 -14.15 -5.81 -22.64
C SER A 138 -13.00 -5.15 -23.40
N ASN A 139 -11.91 -4.74 -22.71
CA ASN A 139 -10.79 -4.07 -23.33
C ASN A 139 -9.75 -5.10 -23.77
N GLU A 140 -9.55 -5.27 -25.08
CA GLU A 140 -8.66 -6.28 -25.65
C GLU A 140 -7.19 -6.12 -25.18
N ARG A 141 -6.72 -4.90 -25.00
CA ARG A 141 -5.35 -4.65 -24.50
C ARG A 141 -5.18 -5.06 -23.04
N ASP A 142 -6.15 -4.75 -22.19
CA ASP A 142 -6.16 -5.17 -20.79
C ASP A 142 -6.22 -6.71 -20.70
N LYS A 143 -7.04 -7.33 -21.56
CA LYS A 143 -7.20 -8.79 -21.69
C LYS A 143 -5.90 -9.45 -22.15
N GLU A 144 -5.24 -8.93 -23.18
CA GLU A 144 -3.98 -9.44 -23.68
C GLU A 144 -2.89 -9.41 -22.59
N ILE A 145 -2.75 -8.28 -21.89
CA ILE A 145 -1.76 -8.14 -20.80
C ILE A 145 -1.99 -9.19 -19.72
N LEU A 146 -3.23 -9.40 -19.25
CA LEU A 146 -3.52 -10.40 -18.22
C LEU A 146 -3.36 -11.83 -18.72
N THR A 147 -3.71 -12.11 -19.98
CA THR A 147 -3.54 -13.43 -20.60
C THR A 147 -2.07 -13.84 -20.61
N ARG A 148 -1.17 -12.93 -20.98
CA ARG A 148 0.27 -13.17 -21.02
C ARG A 148 0.88 -13.21 -19.62
N TRP A 149 0.49 -12.28 -18.76
CA TRP A 149 0.99 -12.21 -17.39
C TRP A 149 0.62 -13.44 -16.55
N PHE A 150 -0.59 -13.97 -16.70
CA PHE A 150 -1.02 -15.20 -16.03
C PHE A 150 -0.54 -16.48 -16.75
N GLY A 151 0.03 -16.39 -17.94
CA GLY A 151 0.44 -17.51 -18.75
C GLY A 151 -0.75 -18.39 -19.17
N LEU A 152 -1.86 -17.77 -19.60
CA LEU A 152 -3.09 -18.52 -19.90
C LEU A 152 -3.01 -19.31 -21.22
N VAL A 153 -2.16 -18.87 -22.15
CA VAL A 153 -1.88 -19.59 -23.41
C VAL A 153 -0.58 -20.38 -23.25
N ASP A 154 0.51 -19.66 -23.01
CA ASP A 154 1.85 -20.21 -22.88
C ASP A 154 2.34 -20.17 -21.43
N SER A 155 3.64 -19.92 -21.22
CA SER A 155 4.22 -19.63 -19.90
C SER A 155 3.96 -18.18 -19.49
N PRO A 156 3.92 -17.87 -18.17
CA PRO A 156 3.81 -16.51 -17.69
C PRO A 156 4.98 -15.64 -18.17
N GLU A 157 4.67 -14.46 -18.69
CA GLU A 157 5.65 -13.49 -19.15
C GLU A 157 5.89 -12.39 -18.11
N SER A 158 7.11 -11.82 -18.12
CA SER A 158 7.42 -10.67 -17.27
C SER A 158 6.76 -9.39 -17.81
N LEU A 159 6.57 -8.38 -16.93
CA LEU A 159 6.03 -7.09 -17.35
C LEU A 159 6.96 -6.37 -18.36
N ASP A 160 8.26 -6.67 -18.34
CA ASP A 160 9.23 -6.12 -19.28
C ASP A 160 9.04 -6.73 -20.68
N ASP A 161 8.94 -8.08 -20.76
CA ASP A 161 8.73 -8.79 -22.02
C ASP A 161 7.40 -8.38 -22.67
N ILE A 162 6.33 -8.25 -21.87
CA ILE A 162 5.03 -7.75 -22.34
C ILE A 162 5.18 -6.31 -22.82
N GLY A 163 5.90 -5.46 -22.10
CA GLY A 163 6.15 -4.08 -22.46
C GLY A 163 6.89 -3.94 -23.80
N GLU A 164 7.98 -4.67 -23.97
CA GLU A 164 8.75 -4.67 -25.22
C GLU A 164 7.88 -5.06 -26.42
N SER A 165 7.08 -6.13 -26.30
CA SER A 165 6.24 -6.62 -27.39
C SER A 165 5.07 -5.70 -27.73
N LEU A 166 4.54 -4.95 -26.76
CA LEU A 166 3.43 -4.00 -26.96
C LEU A 166 3.87 -2.56 -27.20
N ASN A 167 5.17 -2.30 -27.30
CA ASN A 167 5.76 -0.96 -27.38
C ASN A 167 5.32 -0.04 -26.22
N LEU A 168 5.31 -0.59 -25.01
CA LEU A 168 4.94 0.11 -23.78
C LEU A 168 6.09 0.05 -22.79
N THR A 169 6.16 1.06 -21.93
CA THR A 169 7.06 0.99 -20.76
C THR A 169 6.52 -0.01 -19.73
N THR A 170 7.40 -0.66 -18.99
CA THR A 170 7.04 -1.56 -17.89
C THR A 170 6.07 -0.91 -16.90
N THR A 171 6.28 0.37 -16.58
CA THR A 171 5.39 1.15 -15.72
C THR A 171 3.98 1.25 -16.32
N ARG A 172 3.89 1.40 -17.65
CA ARG A 172 2.59 1.48 -18.33
C ARG A 172 1.87 0.14 -18.33
N VAL A 173 2.60 -0.96 -18.55
CA VAL A 173 2.03 -2.32 -18.47
C VAL A 173 1.54 -2.60 -17.04
N LEU A 174 2.31 -2.24 -16.02
CA LEU A 174 1.92 -2.35 -14.61
C LEU A 174 0.59 -1.61 -14.33
N GLN A 175 0.48 -0.35 -14.76
CA GLN A 175 -0.75 0.44 -14.59
C GLN A 175 -1.97 -0.19 -15.29
N LEU A 176 -1.77 -0.73 -16.49
CA LEU A 176 -2.85 -1.38 -17.25
C LEU A 176 -3.28 -2.69 -16.61
N ARG A 177 -2.33 -3.50 -16.14
CA ARG A 177 -2.59 -4.73 -15.39
C ARG A 177 -3.40 -4.45 -14.12
N ASP A 178 -2.94 -3.49 -13.30
CA ASP A 178 -3.59 -3.18 -12.02
C ASP A 178 -5.00 -2.61 -12.23
N ARG A 179 -5.19 -1.78 -13.27
CA ARG A 179 -6.51 -1.32 -13.68
C ARG A 179 -7.43 -2.46 -14.12
N ALA A 180 -6.90 -3.42 -14.85
CA ALA A 180 -7.67 -4.59 -15.32
C ALA A 180 -8.08 -5.50 -14.16
N ILE A 181 -7.17 -5.75 -13.21
CA ILE A 181 -7.43 -6.49 -11.98
C ILE A 181 -8.51 -5.79 -11.14
N ALA A 182 -8.43 -4.47 -10.97
CA ALA A 182 -9.43 -3.70 -10.24
C ALA A 182 -10.83 -3.83 -10.86
N LYS A 183 -10.93 -3.87 -12.20
CA LYS A 183 -12.21 -4.12 -12.90
C LYS A 183 -12.75 -5.51 -12.64
N LEU A 184 -11.90 -6.54 -12.63
CA LEU A 184 -12.32 -7.91 -12.32
C LEU A 184 -12.86 -8.02 -10.90
N ASN A 185 -12.20 -7.38 -9.94
CA ASN A 185 -12.66 -7.33 -8.55
C ASN A 185 -14.03 -6.64 -8.41
N ALA A 186 -14.24 -5.53 -9.13
CA ALA A 186 -15.52 -4.82 -9.12
C ALA A 186 -16.69 -5.58 -9.78
N HIS A 187 -16.42 -6.59 -10.63
CA HIS A 187 -17.44 -7.44 -11.24
C HIS A 187 -17.85 -8.63 -10.39
N LYS A 188 -17.13 -8.94 -9.31
CA LYS A 188 -17.46 -10.06 -8.40
C LYS A 188 -18.67 -9.73 -7.51
N ASP A 189 -18.95 -8.45 -7.30
CA ASP A 189 -20.01 -7.98 -6.40
C ASP A 189 -21.37 -7.76 -7.10
N LYS A 190 -21.52 -8.25 -8.34
CA LYS A 190 -22.76 -8.22 -9.11
C LYS A 190 -23.20 -9.63 -9.48
#